data_17171cfea3eb9678819d1284d87892c6
#
_entry.id   17171cfea3eb9678819d1284d87892c6
#
_cell.length_a   1.000
_cell.length_b   1.000
_cell.length_c   1.000
_cell.angle_alpha   90.00
_cell.angle_beta   90.00
_cell.angle_gamma   90.00
#
_symmetry.space_group_name_H-M   'P 1'
#
loop_
_entity.id
_entity.type
_entity.pdbx_description
1 polymer ?
#
loop_
_entity_poly.entity_id
_entity_poly.type
_entity_poly.pdbx_seq_one_letter_code
_entity_poly.pdbx_strand_id
1 'polypeptide(L)'
;MAPAVGVIFTRISMAHLKLTKNTYSAKPADIQRKWHVVDADGQVLGRLATNVATVLKGKNKAMYTPSMDTGDFVIVINAEKVALTGNKEQQKVYYHHSGYPGGLKETPYERLRETHPERIIMHAVRGMLPHNRLGRAML
;
A
#
# COMPACT_ATOMS: atom_id res chain seq x y z
N MET A 1 -31.70 -40.91 -16.15
CA MET A 1 -31.76 -39.96 -17.31
C MET A 1 -31.52 -38.58 -16.75
N ALA A 2 -30.29 -38.06 -16.86
CA ALA A 2 -29.92 -36.72 -16.39
C ALA A 2 -29.95 -35.76 -17.59
N PRO A 3 -30.50 -34.52 -17.45
CA PRO A 3 -30.53 -33.57 -18.56
C PRO A 3 -29.14 -32.96 -18.76
N ALA A 4 -28.69 -32.95 -20.00
CA ALA A 4 -27.46 -32.35 -20.46
C ALA A 4 -27.52 -30.83 -20.24
N VAL A 5 -26.56 -30.30 -19.47
CA VAL A 5 -26.32 -28.85 -19.32
C VAL A 5 -25.67 -28.38 -20.61
N GLY A 6 -26.47 -27.73 -21.45
CA GLY A 6 -25.99 -27.07 -22.67
C GLY A 6 -25.14 -25.86 -22.29
N VAL A 7 -23.84 -25.94 -22.56
CA VAL A 7 -22.93 -24.80 -22.49
C VAL A 7 -23.27 -23.85 -23.66
N ILE A 8 -23.98 -22.77 -23.34
CA ILE A 8 -24.25 -21.70 -24.31
C ILE A 8 -22.92 -20.92 -24.48
N PHE A 9 -22.17 -21.25 -25.52
CA PHE A 9 -21.10 -20.39 -26.01
C PHE A 9 -21.72 -19.13 -26.63
N THR A 10 -21.86 -18.09 -25.84
CA THR A 10 -22.15 -16.77 -26.36
C THR A 10 -20.94 -16.32 -27.20
N ARG A 11 -21.14 -16.34 -28.53
CA ARG A 11 -20.20 -15.77 -29.49
C ARG A 11 -20.07 -14.27 -29.16
N ILE A 12 -19.02 -13.90 -28.44
CA ILE A 12 -18.64 -12.49 -28.23
C ILE A 12 -18.23 -11.98 -29.60
N SER A 13 -19.12 -11.14 -30.17
CA SER A 13 -18.86 -10.45 -31.44
C SER A 13 -17.62 -9.56 -31.26
N MET A 14 -16.54 -9.90 -31.94
CA MET A 14 -15.25 -9.16 -31.95
C MET A 14 -15.37 -7.79 -32.67
N ALA A 15 -16.57 -7.36 -33.05
CA ALA A 15 -16.76 -6.18 -33.88
C ALA A 15 -16.58 -4.82 -33.18
N HIS A 16 -16.35 -4.78 -31.85
CA HIS A 16 -16.26 -3.51 -31.11
C HIS A 16 -14.98 -3.31 -30.29
N LEU A 17 -13.97 -4.13 -30.47
CA LEU A 17 -12.64 -3.78 -29.97
C LEU A 17 -12.04 -2.68 -30.88
N LYS A 18 -12.44 -1.44 -30.67
CA LYS A 18 -11.62 -0.30 -31.11
C LYS A 18 -10.33 -0.37 -30.33
N LEU A 19 -9.29 -0.96 -30.93
CA LEU A 19 -7.93 -0.85 -30.45
C LEU A 19 -7.57 0.66 -30.46
N THR A 20 -7.78 1.32 -29.32
CA THR A 20 -7.27 2.66 -29.14
C THR A 20 -5.76 2.56 -29.13
N LYS A 21 -5.09 3.19 -30.09
CA LYS A 21 -3.62 3.22 -30.23
C LYS A 21 -2.93 3.86 -29.01
N ASN A 22 -3.69 4.51 -28.14
CA ASN A 22 -3.18 5.22 -26.98
C ASN A 22 -3.54 4.47 -25.69
N THR A 23 -2.55 4.33 -24.80
CA THR A 23 -2.78 3.84 -23.44
C THR A 23 -3.64 4.84 -22.68
N TYR A 24 -4.59 4.31 -21.87
CA TYR A 24 -5.43 5.13 -21.03
C TYR A 24 -4.58 5.90 -20.01
N SER A 25 -4.85 7.19 -19.89
CA SER A 25 -4.29 8.05 -18.84
C SER A 25 -5.44 8.54 -17.96
N ALA A 26 -5.33 8.28 -16.65
CA ALA A 26 -6.37 8.66 -15.69
C ALA A 26 -6.53 10.19 -15.64
N LYS A 27 -7.77 10.66 -15.49
CA LYS A 27 -8.10 12.07 -15.25
C LYS A 27 -8.56 12.24 -13.80
N PRO A 28 -8.42 13.42 -13.19
CA PRO A 28 -8.88 13.65 -11.82
C PRO A 28 -10.35 13.31 -11.58
N ALA A 29 -11.19 13.51 -12.58
CA ALA A 29 -12.63 13.20 -12.50
C ALA A 29 -12.95 11.70 -12.50
N ASP A 30 -12.03 10.86 -12.98
CA ASP A 30 -12.24 9.41 -13.07
C ASP A 30 -11.86 8.69 -11.76
N ILE A 31 -11.21 9.41 -10.82
CA ILE A 31 -10.66 8.82 -9.61
C ILE A 31 -11.75 8.64 -8.56
N GLN A 32 -12.08 7.39 -8.27
CA GLN A 32 -12.95 7.02 -7.16
C GLN A 32 -12.09 6.43 -6.04
N ARG A 33 -12.12 7.04 -4.85
CA ARG A 33 -11.40 6.59 -3.67
C ARG A 33 -12.30 5.83 -2.72
N LYS A 34 -11.82 4.72 -2.21
CA LYS A 34 -12.51 3.89 -1.22
C LYS A 34 -11.72 3.87 0.08
N TRP A 35 -12.40 3.60 1.18
CA TRP A 35 -11.79 3.38 2.48
C TRP A 35 -11.59 1.89 2.70
N HIS A 36 -10.39 1.52 3.12
CA HIS A 36 -10.04 0.16 3.50
C HIS A 36 -9.59 0.14 4.95
N VAL A 37 -10.15 -0.77 5.74
CA VAL A 37 -9.70 -1.03 7.11
C VAL A 37 -8.86 -2.29 7.09
N VAL A 38 -7.66 -2.21 7.65
CA VAL A 38 -6.70 -3.33 7.70
C VAL A 38 -6.33 -3.58 9.15
N ASP A 39 -6.50 -4.80 9.60
CA ASP A 39 -6.08 -5.23 10.92
C ASP A 39 -4.62 -5.69 10.89
N ALA A 40 -3.79 -5.11 11.76
CA ALA A 40 -2.38 -5.43 11.87
C ALA A 40 -2.09 -6.57 12.86
N ASP A 41 -3.09 -7.06 13.60
CA ASP A 41 -2.90 -8.09 14.63
C ASP A 41 -2.26 -9.36 14.04
N GLY A 42 -1.12 -9.75 14.58
CA GLY A 42 -0.36 -10.94 14.16
C GLY A 42 0.23 -10.88 12.75
N GLN A 43 0.01 -9.81 11.99
CA GLN A 43 0.56 -9.69 10.64
C GLN A 43 2.03 -9.28 10.66
N VAL A 44 2.82 -9.87 9.75
CA VAL A 44 4.23 -9.51 9.58
C VAL A 44 4.32 -8.12 8.96
N LEU A 45 5.02 -7.19 9.65
CA LEU A 45 5.16 -5.78 9.26
C LEU A 45 5.47 -5.56 7.77
N GLY A 46 6.45 -6.31 7.21
CA GLY A 46 6.86 -6.13 5.81
C GLY A 46 5.75 -6.48 4.82
N ARG A 47 5.04 -7.58 5.04
CA ARG A 47 3.93 -8.01 4.18
C ARG A 47 2.73 -7.06 4.28
N LEU A 48 2.39 -6.65 5.50
CA LEU A 48 1.36 -5.65 5.75
C LEU A 48 1.69 -4.35 5.01
N ALA A 49 2.90 -3.82 5.19
CA ALA A 49 3.34 -2.57 4.57
C ALA A 49 3.32 -2.64 3.03
N THR A 50 3.68 -3.78 2.43
CA THR A 50 3.61 -3.97 0.96
C THR A 50 2.18 -3.90 0.45
N ASN A 51 1.23 -4.55 1.13
CA ASN A 51 -0.17 -4.52 0.75
C ASN A 51 -0.75 -3.10 0.88
N VAL A 52 -0.50 -2.43 2.02
CA VAL A 52 -0.92 -1.05 2.26
C VAL A 52 -0.34 -0.10 1.20
N ALA A 53 0.96 -0.19 0.90
CA ALA A 53 1.61 0.64 -0.12
C ALA A 53 1.04 0.40 -1.52
N THR A 54 0.64 -0.83 -1.85
CA THR A 54 0.00 -1.17 -3.12
C THR A 54 -1.36 -0.50 -3.27
N VAL A 55 -2.17 -0.50 -2.20
CA VAL A 55 -3.49 0.14 -2.17
C VAL A 55 -3.37 1.66 -2.20
N LEU A 56 -2.50 2.26 -1.37
CA LEU A 56 -2.24 3.70 -1.34
C LEU A 56 -1.73 4.24 -2.69
N LYS A 57 -0.92 3.46 -3.41
CA LYS A 57 -0.43 3.83 -4.74
C LYS A 57 -1.47 3.61 -5.84
N GLY A 58 -2.52 2.82 -5.57
CA GLY A 58 -3.54 2.47 -6.56
C GLY A 58 -3.12 1.42 -7.57
N LYS A 59 -2.06 0.64 -7.29
CA LYS A 59 -1.59 -0.43 -8.19
C LYS A 59 -2.58 -1.57 -8.39
N ASN A 60 -3.55 -1.69 -7.49
CA ASN A 60 -4.66 -2.65 -7.57
C ASN A 60 -5.74 -2.24 -8.58
N LYS A 61 -5.70 -1.00 -9.08
CA LYS A 61 -6.69 -0.46 -10.03
C LYS A 61 -6.19 -0.54 -11.47
N ALA A 62 -7.08 -0.87 -12.40
CA ALA A 62 -6.76 -0.90 -13.83
C ALA A 62 -6.36 0.48 -14.39
N MET A 63 -6.86 1.56 -13.77
CA MET A 63 -6.56 2.95 -14.14
C MET A 63 -5.24 3.48 -13.58
N TYR A 64 -4.42 2.63 -12.96
CA TYR A 64 -3.16 3.07 -12.36
C TYR A 64 -2.29 3.87 -13.33
N THR A 65 -1.93 5.08 -12.92
CA THR A 65 -1.04 5.97 -13.67
C THR A 65 0.04 6.52 -12.71
N PRO A 66 1.35 6.39 -13.02
CA PRO A 66 2.42 6.79 -12.11
C PRO A 66 2.47 8.29 -11.79
N SER A 67 1.90 9.14 -12.68
CA SER A 67 1.90 10.59 -12.56
C SER A 67 0.79 11.14 -11.67
N MET A 68 -0.20 10.33 -11.30
CA MET A 68 -1.35 10.75 -10.52
C MET A 68 -1.58 9.83 -9.34
N ASP A 69 -2.15 10.39 -8.27
CA ASP A 69 -2.61 9.63 -7.11
C ASP A 69 -3.98 9.00 -7.40
N THR A 70 -3.97 7.73 -7.82
CA THR A 70 -5.17 6.93 -8.08
C THR A 70 -5.51 6.00 -6.92
N GLY A 71 -4.80 6.11 -5.80
CA GLY A 71 -4.91 5.24 -4.64
C GLY A 71 -6.21 5.39 -3.85
N ASP A 72 -6.35 4.53 -2.86
CA ASP A 72 -7.45 4.51 -1.90
C ASP A 72 -6.94 4.91 -0.52
N PHE A 73 -7.88 5.19 0.40
CA PHE A 73 -7.55 5.49 1.79
C PHE A 73 -7.45 4.20 2.61
N VAL A 74 -6.46 4.14 3.51
CA VAL A 74 -6.25 2.96 4.36
C VAL A 74 -6.21 3.39 5.83
N ILE A 75 -7.01 2.70 6.65
CA ILE A 75 -6.97 2.80 8.11
C ILE A 75 -6.37 1.50 8.64
N VAL A 76 -5.28 1.59 9.39
CA VAL A 76 -4.67 0.43 10.04
C VAL A 76 -5.02 0.44 11.53
N ILE A 77 -5.61 -0.65 12.01
CA ILE A 77 -5.95 -0.85 13.42
C ILE A 77 -4.99 -1.85 14.08
N ASN A 78 -4.92 -1.84 15.41
CA ASN A 78 -4.08 -2.74 16.21
C ASN A 78 -2.57 -2.66 15.88
N ALA A 79 -2.05 -1.44 15.62
CA ALA A 79 -0.67 -1.23 15.20
C ALA A 79 0.38 -1.78 16.20
N GLU A 80 0.05 -1.79 17.50
CA GLU A 80 0.91 -2.32 18.57
C GLU A 80 1.13 -3.84 18.49
N LYS A 81 0.22 -4.57 17.81
CA LYS A 81 0.26 -6.04 17.72
C LYS A 81 0.93 -6.55 16.45
N VAL A 82 1.51 -5.66 15.66
CA VAL A 82 2.24 -6.05 14.44
C VAL A 82 3.43 -6.94 14.78
N ALA A 83 3.59 -8.03 14.03
CA ALA A 83 4.66 -9.01 14.25
C ALA A 83 5.92 -8.65 13.43
N LEU A 84 7.09 -8.88 14.03
CA LEU A 84 8.37 -8.89 13.34
C LEU A 84 8.92 -10.31 13.25
N THR A 85 9.69 -10.59 12.20
CA THR A 85 10.32 -11.89 11.99
C THR A 85 11.80 -11.85 12.41
N GLY A 86 12.31 -12.95 12.98
CA GLY A 86 13.68 -13.07 13.44
C GLY A 86 13.96 -12.16 14.64
N ASN A 87 15.22 -11.77 14.83
CA ASN A 87 15.67 -11.01 16.01
C ASN A 87 15.52 -9.48 15.88
N LYS A 88 14.59 -9.03 15.01
CA LYS A 88 14.42 -7.59 14.71
C LYS A 88 13.83 -6.79 15.86
N GLU A 89 13.09 -7.42 16.75
CA GLU A 89 12.53 -6.74 17.93
C GLU A 89 13.63 -6.11 18.78
N GLN A 90 14.73 -6.82 18.96
CA GLN A 90 15.86 -6.35 19.76
C GLN A 90 16.90 -5.55 18.97
N GLN A 91 17.11 -5.90 17.69
CA GLN A 91 18.21 -5.33 16.90
C GLN A 91 17.82 -4.13 16.06
N LYS A 92 16.51 -3.92 15.78
CA LYS A 92 16.09 -2.84 14.90
C LYS A 92 16.16 -1.50 15.60
N VAL A 93 16.90 -0.56 15.00
CA VAL A 93 17.01 0.83 15.45
C VAL A 93 16.54 1.76 14.35
N TYR A 94 15.78 2.79 14.72
CA TYR A 94 15.37 3.88 13.83
C TYR A 94 16.28 5.09 14.05
N TYR A 95 16.84 5.59 12.97
CA TYR A 95 17.75 6.74 12.99
C TYR A 95 17.03 8.01 12.51
N HIS A 96 17.28 9.10 13.22
CA HIS A 96 16.84 10.43 12.82
C HIS A 96 17.98 11.41 13.05
N HIS A 97 18.20 12.35 12.10
CA HIS A 97 19.25 13.35 12.21
C HIS A 97 18.64 14.75 12.25
N SER A 98 19.09 15.58 13.19
CA SER A 98 18.57 16.96 13.37
C SER A 98 19.16 17.97 12.38
N GLY A 99 20.21 17.61 11.62
CA GLY A 99 20.93 18.51 10.73
C GLY A 99 22.15 19.21 11.35
N TYR A 100 22.32 19.13 12.66
CA TYR A 100 23.45 19.72 13.39
C TYR A 100 24.58 18.71 13.63
N PRO A 101 25.85 19.14 13.76
CA PRO A 101 26.95 18.26 14.15
C PRO A 101 26.59 17.46 15.42
N GLY A 102 26.79 16.13 15.39
CA GLY A 102 26.41 15.26 16.51
C GLY A 102 24.90 15.02 16.67
N GLY A 103 24.07 15.45 15.72
CA GLY A 103 22.62 15.39 15.82
C GLY A 103 21.97 14.06 15.43
N LEU A 104 22.72 12.95 15.38
CA LEU A 104 22.16 11.61 15.16
C LEU A 104 21.40 11.16 16.42
N LYS A 105 20.14 10.81 16.22
CA LYS A 105 19.27 10.24 17.27
C LYS A 105 18.90 8.81 16.90
N GLU A 106 19.06 7.92 17.84
CA GLU A 106 18.76 6.50 17.71
C GLU A 106 17.56 6.16 18.59
N THR A 107 16.58 5.47 18.03
CA THR A 107 15.42 5.01 18.77
C THR A 107 15.26 3.50 18.56
N PRO A 108 15.46 2.66 19.60
CA PRO A 108 15.20 1.23 19.51
C PRO A 108 13.75 0.94 19.16
N TYR A 109 13.52 -0.18 18.48
CA TYR A 109 12.17 -0.62 18.09
C TYR A 109 11.23 -0.76 19.29
N GLU A 110 11.68 -1.37 20.38
CA GLU A 110 10.90 -1.58 21.60
C GLU A 110 10.32 -0.26 22.12
N ARG A 111 11.17 0.75 22.28
CA ARG A 111 10.75 2.07 22.74
C ARG A 111 9.75 2.73 21.78
N LEU A 112 9.94 2.55 20.46
CA LEU A 112 9.01 3.12 19.49
C LEU A 112 7.66 2.40 19.52
N ARG A 113 7.65 1.09 19.76
CA ARG A 113 6.42 0.29 19.89
C ARG A 113 5.59 0.71 21.10
N GLU A 114 6.24 1.01 22.23
CA GLU A 114 5.55 1.46 23.45
C GLU A 114 5.00 2.87 23.35
N THR A 115 5.75 3.78 22.70
CA THR A 115 5.39 5.20 22.66
C THR A 115 4.53 5.56 21.46
N HIS A 116 4.87 5.06 20.28
CA HIS A 116 4.26 5.42 19.00
C HIS A 116 4.23 4.26 18.01
N PRO A 117 3.41 3.21 18.24
CA PRO A 117 3.37 2.03 17.38
C PRO A 117 2.95 2.34 15.95
N GLU A 118 2.10 3.36 15.74
CA GLU A 118 1.69 3.82 14.42
C GLU A 118 2.87 4.24 13.53
N ARG A 119 3.91 4.83 14.12
CA ARG A 119 5.10 5.28 13.39
C ARG A 119 5.89 4.14 12.77
N ILE A 120 5.84 2.95 13.38
CA ILE A 120 6.51 1.76 12.85
C ILE A 120 5.95 1.40 11.47
N ILE A 121 4.62 1.37 11.36
CA ILE A 121 3.92 1.07 10.11
C ILE A 121 4.13 2.21 9.11
N MET A 122 3.98 3.47 9.54
CA MET A 122 4.22 4.64 8.68
C MET A 122 5.63 4.65 8.08
N HIS A 123 6.67 4.37 8.86
CA HIS A 123 8.04 4.28 8.36
C HIS A 123 8.22 3.15 7.35
N ALA A 124 7.61 1.98 7.59
CA ALA A 124 7.66 0.86 6.67
C ALA A 124 6.97 1.18 5.34
N VAL A 125 5.76 1.74 5.38
CA VAL A 125 5.00 2.13 4.18
C VAL A 125 5.67 3.26 3.43
N ARG A 126 6.18 4.30 4.13
CA ARG A 126 6.91 5.41 3.53
C ARG A 126 8.12 4.95 2.72
N GLY A 127 8.87 3.95 3.21
CA GLY A 127 10.00 3.36 2.48
C GLY A 127 9.60 2.62 1.20
N MET A 128 8.32 2.19 1.09
CA MET A 128 7.79 1.47 -0.07
C MET A 128 7.06 2.38 -1.08
N LEU A 129 6.75 3.61 -0.69
CA LEU A 129 6.17 4.62 -1.58
C LEU A 129 7.27 5.39 -2.34
N PRO A 130 6.95 6.02 -3.48
CA PRO A 130 7.90 6.85 -4.22
C PRO A 130 8.42 8.02 -3.36
N HIS A 131 9.75 8.28 -3.43
CA HIS A 131 10.39 9.36 -2.67
C HIS A 131 10.25 10.74 -3.37
N ASN A 132 9.02 11.11 -3.77
CA ASN A 132 8.71 12.37 -4.43
C ASN A 132 7.54 13.10 -3.73
N ARG A 133 7.11 14.23 -4.29
CA ARG A 133 5.98 15.01 -3.76
C ARG A 133 4.69 14.18 -3.74
N LEU A 134 4.44 13.40 -4.80
CA LEU A 134 3.25 12.55 -4.93
C LEU A 134 3.23 11.46 -3.87
N GLY A 135 4.35 10.75 -3.66
CA GLY A 135 4.44 9.71 -2.64
C GLY A 135 4.31 10.23 -1.20
N ARG A 136 4.66 11.52 -0.95
CA ARG A 136 4.40 12.16 0.34
C ARG A 136 2.93 12.54 0.54
N ALA A 137 2.21 12.80 -0.54
CA ALA A 137 0.78 13.10 -0.49
C ALA A 137 -0.09 11.85 -0.35
N MET A 138 0.45 10.67 -0.70
CA MET A 138 -0.22 9.37 -0.58
C MET A 138 -0.12 8.77 0.84
N LEU A 139 0.81 9.25 1.69
CA LEU A 139 1.04 8.78 3.05
C LEU A 139 0.19 9.55 4.06
#